data_0f059692a4b49be16cfb8252c4ebff4c
#
_entry.id   0f059692a4b49be16cfb8252c4ebff4c
#
_cell.length_a   1.000
_cell.length_b   1.000
_cell.length_c   1.000
_cell.angle_alpha   90.00
_cell.angle_beta   90.00
_cell.angle_gamma   90.00
#
_symmetry.space_group_name_H-M   'P 1'
#
loop_
_entity.id
_entity.type
_entity.pdbx_description
1 polymer ?
#
loop_
_entity_poly.entity_id
_entity_poly.type
_entity_poly.pdbx_seq_one_letter_code
_entity_poly.pdbx_strand_id
1 'polypeptide(L)'
;MPSFKENYCLKKHNTFSIAAKTKYFVEFYTEAELKNILESDIYKNNKTFVLGGGSNILLVKDFDGLVLHNKILGINILEDNNTFTIVEVGAGTNWHEFVKWSISKELSGIENLALIPGQ
;
A
#
# COMPACT_ATOMS: atom_id res chain seq x y z
N MET A 1 1.63 18.46 0.87
CA MET A 1 2.88 18.13 0.16
C MET A 1 3.49 16.89 0.78
N PRO A 2 3.77 15.80 0.05
CA PRO A 2 4.41 14.63 0.62
C PRO A 2 5.83 14.97 1.11
N SER A 3 6.22 14.36 2.21
CA SER A 3 7.51 14.62 2.84
C SER A 3 8.46 13.44 2.60
N PHE A 4 9.54 13.68 1.86
CA PHE A 4 10.56 12.67 1.61
C PHE A 4 11.50 12.57 2.81
N LYS A 5 11.71 11.32 3.27
CA LYS A 5 12.68 11.03 4.34
C LYS A 5 13.92 10.40 3.73
N GLU A 6 15.09 10.76 4.24
CA GLU A 6 16.37 10.24 3.77
C GLU A 6 16.92 9.20 4.75
N ASN A 7 17.63 8.20 4.22
CA ASN A 7 18.26 7.14 5.01
C ASN A 7 17.30 6.52 6.03
N TYR A 8 16.13 6.15 5.54
CA TYR A 8 15.01 5.72 6.38
C TYR A 8 15.07 4.22 6.66
N CYS A 9 14.91 3.82 7.93
CA CYS A 9 14.91 2.43 8.34
C CYS A 9 13.51 1.82 8.13
N LEU A 10 13.46 0.69 7.41
CA LEU A 10 12.22 -0.01 7.05
C LEU A 10 11.79 -1.06 8.09
N LYS A 11 12.44 -1.14 9.24
CA LYS A 11 12.15 -2.16 10.24
C LYS A 11 10.68 -2.20 10.66
N LYS A 12 10.05 -1.03 10.77
CA LYS A 12 8.63 -0.91 11.16
C LYS A 12 7.66 -1.26 10.04
N HIS A 13 8.15 -1.41 8.81
CA HIS A 13 7.33 -1.55 7.61
C HIS A 13 7.46 -2.92 6.95
N ASN A 14 8.03 -3.90 7.65
CA ASN A 14 8.06 -5.28 7.18
C ASN A 14 7.84 -6.24 8.34
N THR A 15 7.18 -7.34 8.04
CA THR A 15 6.79 -8.35 9.04
C THR A 15 7.99 -9.05 9.68
N PHE A 16 9.10 -9.17 8.93
CA PHE A 16 10.33 -9.81 9.43
C PHE A 16 11.15 -8.90 10.35
N SER A 17 10.74 -7.64 10.52
CA SER A 17 11.42 -6.64 11.36
C SER A 17 12.89 -6.46 10.99
N ILE A 18 13.22 -6.55 9.71
CA ILE A 18 14.59 -6.37 9.21
C ILE A 18 14.91 -4.88 9.16
N ALA A 19 16.05 -4.49 9.72
CA ALA A 19 16.50 -3.09 9.80
C ALA A 19 17.21 -2.63 8.52
N ALA A 20 16.69 -2.95 7.35
CA ALA A 20 17.19 -2.43 6.09
C ALA A 20 16.80 -0.96 5.93
N LYS A 21 17.67 -0.17 5.31
CA LYS A 21 17.44 1.25 5.06
C LYS A 21 17.19 1.50 3.58
N THR A 22 16.40 2.53 3.29
CA THR A 22 16.24 3.07 1.94
C THR A 22 16.80 4.46 1.86
N LYS A 23 17.37 4.83 0.70
CA LYS A 23 17.90 6.16 0.48
C LYS A 23 16.84 7.24 0.64
N TYR A 24 15.64 7.01 0.08
CA TYR A 24 14.48 7.88 0.21
C TYR A 24 13.24 7.08 0.54
N PHE A 25 12.35 7.68 1.33
CA PHE A 25 11.08 7.08 1.71
C PHE A 25 10.00 8.15 1.70
N VAL A 26 8.83 7.85 1.15
CA VAL A 26 7.69 8.76 1.17
C VAL A 26 6.39 7.97 1.31
N GLU A 27 5.48 8.51 2.14
CA GLU A 27 4.13 7.99 2.27
C GLU A 27 3.17 8.90 1.53
N PHE A 28 2.15 8.34 0.89
CA PHE A 28 1.11 9.13 0.27
C PHE A 28 -0.27 8.57 0.61
N TYR A 29 -1.22 9.48 0.81
CA TYR A 29 -2.57 9.17 1.28
C TYR A 29 -3.64 9.48 0.23
N THR A 30 -3.29 10.16 -0.84
CA THR A 30 -4.22 10.55 -1.91
C THR A 30 -3.54 10.39 -3.28
N GLU A 31 -4.37 10.31 -4.33
CA GLU A 31 -3.84 10.29 -5.70
C GLU A 31 -3.13 11.60 -6.05
N ALA A 32 -3.60 12.73 -5.52
CA ALA A 32 -2.96 14.03 -5.75
C ALA A 32 -1.53 14.05 -5.19
N GLU A 33 -1.33 13.50 -3.99
CA GLU A 33 -0.01 13.38 -3.40
C GLU A 33 0.91 12.46 -4.22
N LEU A 34 0.38 11.33 -4.70
CA LEU A 34 1.14 10.45 -5.58
C LEU A 34 1.57 11.17 -6.85
N LYS A 35 0.67 11.93 -7.47
CA LYS A 35 0.99 12.70 -8.67
C LYS A 35 2.14 13.67 -8.42
N ASN A 36 2.13 14.37 -7.29
CA ASN A 36 3.22 15.27 -6.92
C ASN A 36 4.55 14.52 -6.78
N ILE A 37 4.53 13.33 -6.19
CA ILE A 37 5.73 12.48 -6.06
C ILE A 37 6.26 12.09 -7.43
N LEU A 38 5.40 11.67 -8.36
CA LEU A 38 5.78 11.24 -9.70
C LEU A 38 6.41 12.38 -10.52
N GLU A 39 6.08 13.62 -10.20
CA GLU A 39 6.63 14.79 -10.84
C GLU A 39 7.94 15.28 -10.20
N SER A 40 8.34 14.70 -9.07
CA SER A 40 9.54 15.12 -8.33
C SER A 40 10.83 14.62 -8.97
N ASP A 41 11.93 15.34 -8.76
CA ASP A 41 13.24 14.92 -9.23
C ASP A 41 13.72 13.66 -8.50
N ILE A 42 13.35 13.49 -7.24
CA ILE A 42 13.70 12.29 -6.48
C ILE A 42 13.13 11.05 -7.16
N TYR A 43 11.88 11.09 -7.57
CA TYR A 43 11.27 9.98 -8.30
C TYR A 43 11.96 9.73 -9.65
N LYS A 44 12.22 10.80 -10.40
CA LYS A 44 12.81 10.69 -11.75
C LYS A 44 14.24 10.17 -11.74
N ASN A 45 15.00 10.45 -10.69
CA ASN A 45 16.44 10.17 -10.62
C ASN A 45 16.80 8.93 -9.79
N ASN A 46 15.83 8.20 -9.27
CA ASN A 46 16.07 7.04 -8.42
C ASN A 46 15.25 5.83 -8.84
N LYS A 47 15.77 4.64 -8.55
CA LYS A 47 14.99 3.41 -8.63
C LYS A 47 13.86 3.49 -7.63
N THR A 48 12.72 2.87 -7.93
CA THR A 48 11.56 2.91 -7.05
C THR A 48 11.09 1.51 -6.66
N PHE A 49 10.53 1.42 -5.47
CA PHE A 49 9.88 0.22 -4.96
C PHE A 49 8.60 0.64 -4.25
N VAL A 50 7.48 -0.02 -4.58
CA VAL A 50 6.19 0.25 -3.94
C VAL A 50 6.01 -0.71 -2.78
N LEU A 51 5.82 -0.14 -1.58
CA LEU A 51 5.63 -0.91 -0.35
C LEU A 51 4.19 -0.78 0.14
N GLY A 52 3.57 -1.92 0.45
CA GLY A 52 2.30 -1.99 1.17
C GLY A 52 2.54 -2.25 2.65
N GLY A 53 1.89 -3.28 3.20
CA GLY A 53 2.07 -3.63 4.62
C GLY A 53 3.38 -4.31 4.96
N GLY A 54 4.13 -4.73 3.94
CA GLY A 54 5.41 -5.41 4.16
C GLY A 54 5.31 -6.87 4.62
N SER A 55 4.11 -7.48 4.56
CA SER A 55 3.90 -8.83 5.07
C SER A 55 4.44 -9.93 4.16
N ASN A 56 4.73 -9.62 2.91
CA ASN A 56 5.21 -10.60 1.93
C ASN A 56 6.49 -10.11 1.25
N ILE A 57 7.36 -9.48 2.01
CA ILE A 57 8.62 -8.90 1.55
C ILE A 57 9.76 -9.41 2.42
N LEU A 58 10.85 -9.85 1.78
CA LEU A 58 12.11 -10.16 2.44
C LEU A 58 13.16 -9.15 2.01
N LEU A 59 13.58 -8.30 2.95
CA LEU A 59 14.60 -7.28 2.71
C LEU A 59 15.97 -7.86 3.08
N VAL A 60 16.80 -8.14 2.07
CA VAL A 60 18.11 -8.79 2.28
C VAL A 60 19.26 -7.79 2.37
N LYS A 61 19.03 -6.53 1.95
CA LYS A 61 20.03 -5.46 2.00
C LYS A 61 19.34 -4.10 1.92
N ASP A 62 20.10 -3.03 2.15
CA ASP A 62 19.59 -1.66 1.98
C ASP A 62 19.22 -1.40 0.52
N PHE A 63 18.20 -0.57 0.33
CA PHE A 63 17.72 -0.19 -0.99
C PHE A 63 18.27 1.19 -1.37
N ASP A 64 19.01 1.24 -2.47
CA ASP A 64 19.58 2.50 -2.98
C ASP A 64 18.58 3.18 -3.93
N GLY A 65 17.49 3.67 -3.39
CA GLY A 65 16.43 4.28 -4.17
C GLY A 65 15.32 4.86 -3.34
N LEU A 66 14.15 5.02 -3.96
CA LEU A 66 12.95 5.58 -3.34
C LEU A 66 11.93 4.47 -3.04
N VAL A 67 11.52 4.36 -1.79
CA VAL A 67 10.39 3.53 -1.40
C VAL A 67 9.13 4.38 -1.34
N LEU A 68 8.11 3.96 -2.07
CA LEU A 68 6.79 4.58 -2.09
C LEU A 68 5.86 3.74 -1.21
N HIS A 69 5.42 4.31 -0.09
CA HIS A 69 4.50 3.63 0.82
C HIS A 69 3.07 4.10 0.59
N ASN A 70 2.25 3.22 0.02
CA ASN A 70 0.87 3.53 -0.33
C ASN A 70 -0.03 3.43 0.91
N LYS A 71 -0.62 4.55 1.28
CA LYS A 71 -1.57 4.66 2.40
C LYS A 71 -2.93 5.18 1.96
N ILE A 72 -3.28 4.99 0.70
CA ILE A 72 -4.62 5.36 0.21
C ILE A 72 -5.63 4.38 0.78
N LEU A 73 -6.53 4.87 1.60
CA LEU A 73 -7.57 4.10 2.26
C LEU A 73 -8.93 4.39 1.65
N GLY A 74 -9.90 3.57 1.98
CA GLY A 74 -11.29 3.79 1.63
C GLY A 74 -11.90 2.65 0.83
N ILE A 75 -13.20 2.46 1.01
CA ILE A 75 -13.99 1.44 0.32
C ILE A 75 -15.23 2.14 -0.21
N ASN A 76 -15.42 2.10 -1.54
CA ASN A 76 -16.57 2.73 -2.19
C ASN A 76 -17.28 1.74 -3.10
N ILE A 77 -18.60 1.66 -2.98
CA ILE A 77 -19.41 0.86 -3.90
C ILE A 77 -19.67 1.72 -5.15
N LEU A 78 -19.17 1.27 -6.29
CA LEU A 78 -19.34 1.98 -7.57
C LEU A 78 -20.60 1.55 -8.29
N GLU A 79 -20.97 0.27 -8.18
CA GLU A 79 -22.16 -0.28 -8.81
C GLU A 79 -22.68 -1.43 -7.97
N ASP A 80 -24.00 -1.49 -7.79
CA ASP A 80 -24.65 -2.57 -7.03
C ASP A 80 -25.95 -2.95 -7.74
N ASN A 81 -26.04 -4.20 -8.16
CA ASN A 81 -27.23 -4.72 -8.83
C ASN A 81 -27.49 -6.17 -8.39
N ASN A 82 -28.52 -6.80 -8.96
CA ASN A 82 -28.92 -8.15 -8.56
C ASN A 82 -27.91 -9.25 -8.92
N THR A 83 -26.95 -8.95 -9.80
CA THR A 83 -25.98 -9.92 -10.31
C THR A 83 -24.61 -9.78 -9.64
N PHE A 84 -24.15 -8.53 -9.43
CA PHE A 84 -22.80 -8.26 -8.89
C PHE A 84 -22.75 -6.89 -8.19
N THR A 85 -21.68 -6.70 -7.46
CA THR A 85 -21.33 -5.41 -6.84
C THR A 85 -19.90 -5.07 -7.25
N ILE A 86 -19.67 -3.86 -7.76
CA ILE A 86 -18.34 -3.34 -8.07
C ILE A 86 -17.91 -2.43 -6.94
N VAL A 87 -16.74 -2.73 -6.36
CA VAL A 87 -16.21 -2.02 -5.20
C VAL A 87 -14.82 -1.47 -5.53
N GLU A 88 -14.63 -0.19 -5.21
CA GLU A 88 -13.32 0.45 -5.28
C GLU A 88 -12.69 0.44 -3.91
N VAL A 89 -11.46 -0.06 -3.80
CA VAL A 89 -10.74 -0.16 -2.53
C VAL A 89 -9.39 0.55 -2.66
N GLY A 90 -9.09 1.43 -1.73
CA GLY A 90 -7.79 2.07 -1.68
C GLY A 90 -6.68 1.04 -1.45
N ALA A 91 -5.58 1.16 -2.20
CA ALA A 91 -4.50 0.17 -2.19
C ALA A 91 -3.77 0.07 -0.85
N GLY A 92 -3.90 1.05 0.03
CA GLY A 92 -3.36 1.00 1.39
C GLY A 92 -4.28 0.30 2.40
N THR A 93 -5.46 -0.14 1.98
CA THR A 93 -6.41 -0.81 2.86
C THR A 93 -5.94 -2.23 3.17
N ASN A 94 -6.03 -2.64 4.43
CA ASN A 94 -5.69 -4.00 4.84
C ASN A 94 -6.64 -5.00 4.17
N TRP A 95 -6.07 -6.05 3.54
CA TRP A 95 -6.86 -7.05 2.80
C TRP A 95 -7.88 -7.77 3.69
N HIS A 96 -7.44 -8.22 4.87
CA HIS A 96 -8.34 -8.93 5.80
C HIS A 96 -9.51 -8.05 6.24
N GLU A 97 -9.26 -6.77 6.51
CA GLU A 97 -10.31 -5.83 6.88
C GLU A 97 -11.31 -5.63 5.74
N PHE A 98 -10.83 -5.60 4.49
CA PHE A 98 -11.70 -5.55 3.33
C PHE A 98 -12.57 -6.79 3.21
N VAL A 99 -12.00 -7.99 3.40
CA VAL A 99 -12.76 -9.25 3.37
C VAL A 99 -13.84 -9.23 4.46
N LYS A 100 -13.52 -8.80 5.67
CA LYS A 100 -14.49 -8.64 6.75
C LYS A 100 -15.61 -7.68 6.38
N TRP A 101 -15.26 -6.57 5.76
CA TRP A 101 -16.23 -5.58 5.28
C TRP A 101 -17.21 -6.21 4.28
N SER A 102 -16.68 -6.98 3.31
CA SER A 102 -17.51 -7.62 2.28
C SER A 102 -18.49 -8.60 2.89
N ILE A 103 -18.08 -9.37 3.89
CA ILE A 103 -18.95 -10.29 4.61
C ILE A 103 -20.04 -9.51 5.35
N SER A 104 -19.71 -8.41 6.00
CA SER A 104 -20.67 -7.58 6.71
C SER A 104 -21.73 -6.98 5.79
N LYS A 105 -21.42 -6.81 4.50
CA LYS A 105 -22.34 -6.34 3.47
C LYS A 105 -23.02 -7.47 2.71
N GLU A 106 -22.86 -8.70 3.16
CA GLU A 106 -23.42 -9.91 2.53
C GLU A 106 -22.96 -10.10 1.08
N LEU A 107 -21.76 -9.64 0.76
CA LEU A 107 -21.14 -9.84 -0.55
C LEU A 107 -20.32 -11.15 -0.52
N SER A 108 -20.52 -11.99 -1.52
CA SER A 108 -19.81 -13.27 -1.63
C SER A 108 -18.73 -13.23 -2.70
N GLY A 109 -17.80 -14.16 -2.63
CA GLY A 109 -16.75 -14.35 -3.63
C GLY A 109 -15.34 -14.28 -3.07
N ILE A 110 -15.09 -13.55 -1.98
CA ILE A 110 -13.77 -13.40 -1.40
C ILE A 110 -13.69 -13.86 0.06
N GLU A 111 -14.74 -14.38 0.63
CA GLU A 111 -14.78 -14.78 2.06
C GLU A 111 -13.75 -15.86 2.42
N ASN A 112 -13.34 -16.68 1.47
CA ASN A 112 -12.33 -17.72 1.69
C ASN A 112 -10.90 -17.17 1.62
N LEU A 113 -10.74 -15.89 1.34
CA LEU A 113 -9.44 -15.24 1.18
C LEU A 113 -9.05 -14.42 2.41
N ALA A 114 -9.77 -14.59 3.52
CA ALA A 114 -9.46 -13.91 4.78
C ALA A 114 -8.06 -14.29 5.27
N LEU A 115 -7.39 -13.33 5.92
CA LEU A 115 -6.06 -13.50 6.51
C LEU A 115 -4.92 -13.70 5.51
N ILE A 116 -5.18 -13.57 4.20
CA ILE A 116 -4.08 -13.50 3.24
C ILE A 116 -3.29 -12.21 3.52
N PRO A 117 -1.95 -12.28 3.67
CA PRO A 117 -1.15 -11.09 3.94
C PRO A 117 -1.23 -10.06 2.83
N GLY A 118 -1.27 -8.79 3.21
CA GLY A 118 -1.15 -7.73 2.25
C GLY A 118 -2.19 -6.62 2.36
N GLN A 119 -2.08 -5.76 1.43
CA GLN A 119 -2.94 -4.59 1.26
C GLN A 119 -3.29 -4.41 -0.20
#